data_0718d3013c8d189c7af68c5c132374cd
#
_entry.id   0718d3013c8d189c7af68c5c132374cd
#
_cell.length_a   1.000
_cell.length_b   1.000
_cell.length_c   1.000
_cell.angle_alpha   90.00
_cell.angle_beta   90.00
_cell.angle_gamma   90.00
#
_symmetry.space_group_name_H-M   'P 1'
#
loop_
_entity.id
_entity.type
_entity.pdbx_description
1 polymer ?
#
loop_
_entity_poly.entity_id
_entity_poly.type
_entity_poly.pdbx_seq_one_letter_code
_entity_poly.pdbx_strand_id
1 'polypeptide(L)'
;NNIYLGIVSRVEPSLQAAFINYGRERHGFLAFNDIQSDYYQIPTGDKDELKKAEEKIREDLKENEEIEISEKNNDDGSEKQKNNEADSSEIKESNENKSEKFRESLKNRYGIRKYKIQEVIKPGQVILIQVIKEERGQKGAALTTFISIAGKYVVLMPNTAKGGGISRKIFHYEDRKKIRTILNEMDIPKNMGLIVRTAGSRKTKNEINNDLQGTIKIWEEIRNKTVISTAPVLIHEEGDIIKRALRDMYDNDTKYIYIEGNDGYQKAKNFMKQLMPRNAKFIKKYRGKIPLFHSEQIEQNLNKIYEPVVKLKSGGYLVINPTEALVAIDINSGQSTKQLNIEKTALNTNIEAAEEIARQVKLRDLSGLIVIDFIDMMNFHNKKVVERKLREKLKSDRARIQIGRISNFGLLEMTRQRLRESSIKWEVNLSLESFAQKMIKKIEMLAFSNKTKIIEASVHEKVKNYLENYFENEIEFFQKKYKFKIVIYSEKNFMIPEYKIVLL
;
A
#
# COMPACT_ATOMS: atom_id res chain seq x y z
N ASN A 1 11.56 2.16 -0.47
CA ASN A 1 12.44 2.01 -1.66
C ASN A 1 13.86 2.58 -1.47
N ASN A 2 14.28 2.87 -0.22
CA ASN A 2 15.64 3.29 0.07
C ASN A 2 16.64 2.18 -0.26
N ILE A 3 17.84 2.55 -0.68
CA ILE A 3 18.91 1.63 -1.07
C ILE A 3 20.02 1.68 -0.02
N TYR A 4 20.40 0.51 0.48
CA TYR A 4 21.42 0.33 1.51
C TYR A 4 22.51 -0.62 1.02
N LEU A 5 23.69 -0.44 1.56
CA LEU A 5 24.72 -1.46 1.55
C LEU A 5 24.58 -2.25 2.85
N GLY A 6 24.24 -3.53 2.77
CA GLY A 6 23.96 -4.38 3.92
C GLY A 6 24.92 -5.57 4.02
N ILE A 7 24.96 -6.20 5.18
CA ILE A 7 25.76 -7.39 5.46
C ILE A 7 24.83 -8.56 5.73
N VAL A 8 25.08 -9.69 5.08
CA VAL A 8 24.36 -10.93 5.38
C VAL A 8 24.69 -11.38 6.81
N SER A 9 23.71 -11.33 7.69
CA SER A 9 23.87 -11.74 9.10
C SER A 9 23.77 -13.25 9.25
N ARG A 10 22.71 -13.85 8.69
CA ARG A 10 22.49 -15.30 8.69
C ARG A 10 21.71 -15.74 7.47
N VAL A 11 21.86 -16.99 7.10
CA VAL A 11 21.10 -17.68 6.05
C VAL A 11 20.20 -18.71 6.71
N GLU A 12 18.93 -18.73 6.32
CA GLU A 12 17.92 -19.67 6.82
C GLU A 12 17.47 -20.61 5.70
N PRO A 13 18.04 -21.81 5.63
CA PRO A 13 17.75 -22.76 4.54
C PRO A 13 16.28 -23.21 4.48
N SER A 14 15.62 -23.30 5.64
CA SER A 14 14.21 -23.73 5.75
C SER A 14 13.27 -22.75 5.06
N LEU A 15 13.60 -21.46 5.11
CA LEU A 15 12.82 -20.37 4.48
C LEU A 15 13.33 -20.00 3.09
N GLN A 16 14.44 -20.57 2.63
CA GLN A 16 15.16 -20.14 1.43
C GLN A 16 15.34 -18.61 1.41
N ALA A 17 15.84 -18.05 2.53
CA ALA A 17 15.99 -16.63 2.74
C ALA A 17 17.27 -16.29 3.51
N ALA A 18 17.74 -15.05 3.38
CA ALA A 18 18.81 -14.48 4.17
C ALA A 18 18.29 -13.31 5.00
N PHE A 19 18.85 -13.14 6.19
CA PHE A 19 18.62 -11.98 7.05
C PHE A 19 19.79 -11.02 6.93
N ILE A 20 19.49 -9.76 6.64
CA ILE A 20 20.47 -8.74 6.31
C ILE A 20 20.50 -7.66 7.39
N ASN A 21 21.69 -7.39 7.91
CA ASN A 21 21.94 -6.19 8.70
C ASN A 21 22.16 -5.01 7.74
N TYR A 22 21.26 -4.03 7.76
CA TYR A 22 21.34 -2.83 6.92
C TYR A 22 21.35 -1.53 7.73
N GLY A 23 21.72 -1.62 9.02
CA GLY A 23 21.88 -0.46 9.90
C GLY A 23 20.59 -0.01 10.60
N ARG A 24 19.56 -0.89 10.64
CA ARG A 24 18.34 -0.71 11.43
C ARG A 24 18.34 -1.68 12.60
N GLU A 25 17.47 -1.43 13.58
CA GLU A 25 17.34 -2.31 14.77
C GLU A 25 17.01 -3.76 14.40
N ARG A 26 16.21 -3.95 13.36
CA ARG A 26 15.79 -5.26 12.88
C ARG A 26 16.46 -5.63 11.58
N HIS A 27 16.84 -6.88 11.46
CA HIS A 27 17.37 -7.40 10.21
C HIS A 27 16.27 -7.50 9.16
N GLY A 28 16.61 -7.14 7.93
CA GLY A 28 15.71 -7.26 6.79
C GLY A 28 15.67 -8.69 6.25
N PHE A 29 14.53 -9.08 5.69
CA PHE A 29 14.29 -10.38 5.07
C PHE A 29 14.54 -10.30 3.56
N LEU A 30 15.42 -11.14 3.05
CA LEU A 30 15.78 -11.25 1.64
C LEU A 30 15.50 -12.67 1.15
N ALA A 31 14.47 -12.85 0.32
CA ALA A 31 14.13 -14.14 -0.26
C ALA A 31 15.12 -14.53 -1.36
N PHE A 32 15.35 -15.83 -1.57
CA PHE A 32 16.27 -16.34 -2.58
C PHE A 32 15.94 -15.83 -3.99
N ASN A 33 14.65 -15.77 -4.33
CA ASN A 33 14.20 -15.26 -5.63
C ASN A 33 14.46 -13.76 -5.86
N ASP A 34 14.74 -13.01 -4.78
CA ASP A 34 15.05 -11.58 -4.80
C ASP A 34 16.56 -11.31 -4.78
N ILE A 35 17.39 -12.37 -4.89
CA ILE A 35 18.85 -12.25 -4.96
C ILE A 35 19.28 -12.40 -6.42
N GLN A 36 20.06 -11.42 -6.89
CA GLN A 36 20.66 -11.44 -8.22
C GLN A 36 21.81 -12.44 -8.29
N SER A 37 21.95 -13.11 -9.41
CA SER A 37 22.99 -14.13 -9.65
C SER A 37 24.43 -13.61 -9.53
N ASP A 38 24.66 -12.31 -9.74
CA ASP A 38 25.99 -11.71 -9.57
C ASP A 38 26.56 -11.83 -8.16
N TYR A 39 25.66 -11.92 -7.14
CA TYR A 39 26.04 -12.10 -5.74
C TYR A 39 26.35 -13.56 -5.38
N TYR A 40 26.08 -14.53 -6.27
CA TYR A 40 26.32 -15.94 -6.00
C TYR A 40 27.81 -16.25 -5.92
N GLN A 41 28.21 -16.90 -4.83
CA GLN A 41 29.56 -17.41 -4.63
C GLN A 41 29.69 -18.82 -5.21
N ILE A 42 29.67 -18.93 -6.52
CA ILE A 42 29.80 -20.17 -7.29
C ILE A 42 31.01 -20.10 -8.20
N PRO A 43 31.52 -21.25 -8.73
CA PRO A 43 32.62 -21.28 -9.70
C PRO A 43 32.35 -20.38 -10.91
N THR A 44 33.39 -19.81 -11.48
CA THR A 44 33.27 -18.88 -12.63
C THR A 44 32.61 -19.50 -13.84
N GLY A 45 32.87 -20.78 -14.14
CA GLY A 45 32.22 -21.51 -15.24
C GLY A 45 30.70 -21.56 -15.07
N ASP A 46 30.22 -21.86 -13.87
CA ASP A 46 28.79 -21.92 -13.57
C ASP A 46 28.12 -20.52 -13.62
N LYS A 47 28.86 -19.46 -13.28
CA LYS A 47 28.37 -18.05 -13.43
C LYS A 47 28.16 -17.69 -14.89
N ASP A 48 29.03 -18.08 -15.77
CA ASP A 48 28.91 -17.81 -17.21
C ASP A 48 27.77 -18.59 -17.84
N GLU A 49 27.53 -19.84 -17.39
CA GLU A 49 26.37 -20.63 -17.81
C GLU A 49 25.06 -19.99 -17.33
N LEU A 50 25.00 -19.52 -16.08
CA LEU A 50 23.84 -18.81 -15.53
C LEU A 50 23.54 -17.52 -16.29
N LYS A 51 24.57 -16.72 -16.61
CA LYS A 51 24.38 -15.49 -17.40
C LYS A 51 23.85 -15.78 -18.80
N LYS A 52 24.38 -16.80 -19.48
CA LYS A 52 23.88 -17.24 -20.79
C LYS A 52 22.44 -17.74 -20.71
N ALA A 53 22.08 -18.45 -19.63
CA ALA A 53 20.71 -18.90 -19.40
C ALA A 53 19.75 -17.73 -19.13
N GLU A 54 20.17 -16.73 -18.36
CA GLU A 54 19.40 -15.50 -18.11
C GLU A 54 19.21 -14.68 -19.39
N GLU A 55 20.22 -14.60 -20.27
CA GLU A 55 20.11 -13.94 -21.58
C GLU A 55 19.09 -14.66 -22.49
N LYS A 56 19.14 -15.99 -22.57
CA LYS A 56 18.15 -16.78 -23.34
C LYS A 56 16.74 -16.61 -22.81
N ILE A 57 16.53 -16.63 -21.49
CA ILE A 57 15.21 -16.37 -20.90
C ILE A 57 14.72 -14.97 -21.28
N ARG A 58 15.63 -13.99 -21.35
CA ARG A 58 15.31 -12.63 -21.76
C ARG A 58 14.86 -12.56 -23.22
N GLU A 59 15.47 -13.32 -24.10
CA GLU A 59 15.10 -13.45 -25.50
C GLU A 59 13.75 -14.14 -25.66
N ASP A 60 13.56 -15.30 -25.02
CA ASP A 60 12.30 -16.06 -25.02
C ASP A 60 11.11 -15.25 -24.47
N LEU A 61 11.34 -14.41 -23.44
CA LEU A 61 10.30 -13.54 -22.90
C LEU A 61 9.93 -12.40 -23.85
N LYS A 62 10.88 -11.88 -24.64
CA LYS A 62 10.61 -10.87 -25.67
C LYS A 62 9.80 -11.46 -26.84
N GLU A 63 10.18 -12.63 -27.31
CA GLU A 63 9.51 -13.33 -28.42
C GLU A 63 8.06 -13.69 -28.04
N ASN A 64 7.83 -14.19 -26.82
CA ASN A 64 6.46 -14.51 -26.38
C ASN A 64 5.58 -13.28 -26.18
N GLU A 65 6.12 -12.14 -25.75
CA GLU A 65 5.36 -10.89 -25.72
C GLU A 65 4.98 -10.40 -27.14
N GLU A 66 5.76 -10.76 -28.15
CA GLU A 66 5.46 -10.47 -29.57
C GLU A 66 4.40 -11.40 -30.14
N ILE A 67 4.42 -12.68 -29.78
CA ILE A 67 3.45 -13.70 -30.21
C ILE A 67 2.07 -13.43 -29.61
N GLU A 68 1.96 -13.15 -28.29
CA GLU A 68 0.68 -12.80 -27.63
C GLU A 68 -0.01 -11.57 -28.26
N ILE A 69 0.76 -10.72 -28.91
CA ILE A 69 0.27 -9.50 -29.58
C ILE A 69 -0.16 -9.80 -31.00
N SER A 70 0.55 -10.69 -31.71
CA SER A 70 0.17 -11.11 -33.07
C SER A 70 -1.10 -11.95 -33.07
N GLU A 71 -1.32 -12.79 -32.08
CA GLU A 71 -2.54 -13.60 -31.92
C GLU A 71 -3.78 -12.73 -31.63
N LYS A 72 -3.64 -11.66 -30.84
CA LYS A 72 -4.75 -10.70 -30.59
C LYS A 72 -5.09 -9.81 -31.78
N ASN A 73 -4.19 -9.69 -32.75
CA ASN A 73 -4.44 -8.93 -33.98
C ASN A 73 -5.20 -9.75 -35.03
N ASN A 74 -5.17 -11.08 -34.98
CA ASN A 74 -5.88 -11.95 -35.92
C ASN A 74 -7.34 -12.18 -35.53
N ASP A 75 -7.75 -11.83 -34.32
CA ASP A 75 -9.11 -12.05 -33.82
C ASP A 75 -10.04 -10.83 -34.02
N ASP A 76 -9.53 -9.70 -34.48
CA ASP A 76 -10.30 -8.45 -34.67
C ASP A 76 -10.97 -8.36 -36.06
N GLY A 77 -10.94 -9.47 -36.84
CA GLY A 77 -11.48 -9.55 -38.20
C GLY A 77 -12.84 -10.26 -38.34
N SER A 78 -13.47 -10.71 -37.27
CA SER A 78 -14.80 -11.33 -37.33
C SER A 78 -15.72 -10.83 -36.23
N GLU A 79 -16.56 -9.84 -36.57
CA GLU A 79 -17.75 -9.48 -35.80
C GLU A 79 -18.64 -10.69 -35.60
N LYS A 80 -18.56 -11.32 -34.43
CA LYS A 80 -19.65 -12.08 -33.85
C LYS A 80 -19.84 -11.63 -32.42
N GLN A 81 -20.89 -10.82 -32.25
CA GLN A 81 -21.50 -10.53 -30.97
C GLN A 81 -21.74 -11.84 -30.21
N LYS A 82 -20.92 -12.10 -29.21
CA LYS A 82 -21.26 -13.01 -28.11
C LYS A 82 -21.07 -12.26 -26.80
N ASN A 83 -22.23 -12.00 -26.18
CA ASN A 83 -22.36 -11.56 -24.81
C ASN A 83 -21.62 -12.55 -23.88
N ASN A 84 -20.43 -12.20 -23.43
CA ASN A 84 -19.79 -12.84 -22.29
C ASN A 84 -18.77 -11.83 -21.67
N GLU A 85 -19.28 -10.84 -20.96
CA GLU A 85 -18.46 -9.95 -20.10
C GLU A 85 -18.16 -10.57 -18.72
N ALA A 86 -18.48 -11.85 -18.51
CA ALA A 86 -18.24 -12.54 -17.25
C ALA A 86 -16.82 -13.09 -17.08
N ASP A 87 -16.05 -13.25 -18.17
CA ASP A 87 -14.80 -14.01 -18.19
C ASP A 87 -13.49 -13.17 -18.06
N SER A 88 -13.60 -11.84 -17.98
CA SER A 88 -12.38 -11.01 -18.05
C SER A 88 -11.56 -10.98 -16.75
N SER A 89 -12.12 -11.38 -15.61
CA SER A 89 -11.38 -11.46 -14.33
C SER A 89 -10.71 -12.82 -14.14
N GLU A 90 -11.38 -13.90 -14.51
CA GLU A 90 -10.81 -15.26 -14.48
C GLU A 90 -9.73 -15.45 -15.54
N ILE A 91 -9.90 -14.84 -16.73
CA ILE A 91 -8.89 -14.82 -17.79
C ILE A 91 -7.63 -14.05 -17.37
N LYS A 92 -7.76 -12.99 -16.55
CA LYS A 92 -6.59 -12.25 -16.03
C LYS A 92 -5.84 -13.01 -14.95
N GLU A 93 -6.51 -13.69 -14.04
CA GLU A 93 -5.87 -14.56 -13.05
C GLU A 93 -5.21 -15.79 -13.70
N SER A 94 -5.85 -16.38 -14.70
CA SER A 94 -5.26 -17.47 -15.47
C SER A 94 -4.03 -17.04 -16.26
N ASN A 95 -3.98 -15.81 -16.79
CA ASN A 95 -2.84 -15.30 -17.56
C ASN A 95 -1.68 -14.83 -16.66
N GLU A 96 -1.94 -14.27 -15.48
CA GLU A 96 -0.87 -13.96 -14.51
C GLU A 96 -0.23 -15.26 -13.97
N ASN A 97 -1.05 -16.23 -13.59
CA ASN A 97 -0.59 -17.56 -13.17
C ASN A 97 0.10 -18.33 -14.31
N LYS A 98 -0.35 -18.20 -15.56
CA LYS A 98 0.30 -18.76 -16.73
C LYS A 98 1.66 -18.10 -16.99
N SER A 99 1.76 -16.78 -16.90
CA SER A 99 3.03 -16.08 -17.10
C SER A 99 4.04 -16.34 -15.99
N GLU A 100 3.60 -16.50 -14.73
CA GLU A 100 4.47 -16.90 -13.63
C GLU A 100 4.91 -18.36 -13.74
N LYS A 101 3.99 -19.27 -14.04
CA LYS A 101 4.30 -20.69 -14.31
C LYS A 101 5.22 -20.86 -15.52
N PHE A 102 5.02 -20.07 -16.57
CA PHE A 102 5.89 -20.07 -17.75
C PHE A 102 7.30 -19.57 -17.39
N ARG A 103 7.41 -18.49 -16.63
CA ARG A 103 8.71 -17.99 -16.11
C ARG A 103 9.39 -19.00 -15.19
N GLU A 104 8.63 -19.71 -14.36
CA GLU A 104 9.15 -20.80 -13.53
C GLU A 104 9.61 -21.98 -14.36
N SER A 105 8.87 -22.35 -15.42
CA SER A 105 9.26 -23.41 -16.35
C SER A 105 10.54 -23.07 -17.12
N LEU A 106 10.69 -21.82 -17.57
CA LEU A 106 11.91 -21.34 -18.21
C LEU A 106 13.11 -21.37 -17.24
N LYS A 107 12.94 -20.91 -16.01
CA LYS A 107 13.99 -20.98 -14.97
C LYS A 107 14.42 -22.44 -14.70
N ASN A 108 13.46 -23.37 -14.64
CA ASN A 108 13.73 -24.79 -14.46
C ASN A 108 14.42 -25.42 -15.69
N ARG A 109 13.99 -25.02 -16.91
CA ARG A 109 14.56 -25.48 -18.19
C ARG A 109 16.02 -25.07 -18.35
N TYR A 110 16.39 -23.88 -17.91
CA TYR A 110 17.75 -23.35 -18.00
C TYR A 110 18.59 -23.57 -16.75
N GLY A 111 18.13 -24.37 -15.77
CA GLY A 111 18.91 -24.80 -14.62
C GLY A 111 19.17 -23.71 -13.54
N ILE A 112 18.48 -22.57 -13.60
CA ILE A 112 18.69 -21.44 -12.65
C ILE A 112 18.34 -21.80 -11.19
N ARG A 113 17.54 -22.87 -10.97
CA ARG A 113 17.20 -23.38 -9.62
C ARG A 113 18.12 -24.48 -9.11
N LYS A 114 19.23 -24.72 -9.77
CA LYS A 114 20.18 -25.81 -9.42
C LYS A 114 20.76 -25.64 -8.00
N TYR A 115 20.86 -24.41 -7.49
CA TYR A 115 21.50 -24.10 -6.22
C TYR A 115 20.48 -23.78 -5.12
N LYS A 116 20.85 -24.16 -3.88
CA LYS A 116 20.14 -23.73 -2.66
C LYS A 116 20.81 -22.49 -2.10
N ILE A 117 20.06 -21.65 -1.35
CA ILE A 117 20.56 -20.39 -0.84
C ILE A 117 21.85 -20.52 -0.02
N GLN A 118 21.98 -21.57 0.80
CA GLN A 118 23.17 -21.82 1.62
C GLN A 118 24.43 -22.13 0.82
N GLU A 119 24.29 -22.53 -0.45
CA GLU A 119 25.39 -22.86 -1.34
C GLU A 119 25.96 -21.60 -2.02
N VAL A 120 25.12 -20.58 -2.22
CA VAL A 120 25.46 -19.41 -3.04
C VAL A 120 25.65 -18.13 -2.24
N ILE A 121 25.08 -18.02 -1.03
CA ILE A 121 25.18 -16.85 -0.16
C ILE A 121 25.78 -17.25 1.18
N LYS A 122 26.76 -16.46 1.67
CA LYS A 122 27.42 -16.72 2.95
C LYS A 122 27.22 -15.57 3.94
N PRO A 123 27.16 -15.87 5.25
CA PRO A 123 27.21 -14.83 6.28
C PRO A 123 28.47 -13.97 6.15
N GLY A 124 28.36 -12.68 6.45
CA GLY A 124 29.42 -11.69 6.28
C GLY A 124 29.54 -11.08 4.87
N GLN A 125 28.83 -11.60 3.88
CA GLN A 125 28.84 -11.06 2.53
C GLN A 125 28.16 -9.68 2.49
N VAL A 126 28.82 -8.72 1.81
CA VAL A 126 28.29 -7.38 1.59
C VAL A 126 27.46 -7.36 0.31
N ILE A 127 26.24 -6.85 0.37
CA ILE A 127 25.31 -6.79 -0.75
C ILE A 127 24.59 -5.45 -0.81
N LEU A 128 24.33 -4.97 -2.02
CA LEU A 128 23.50 -3.78 -2.25
C LEU A 128 22.04 -4.22 -2.31
N ILE A 129 21.21 -3.59 -1.47
CA ILE A 129 19.82 -3.97 -1.28
C ILE A 129 18.90 -2.78 -1.37
N GLN A 130 17.68 -3.01 -1.84
CA GLN A 130 16.59 -2.05 -1.84
C GLN A 130 15.43 -2.55 -0.98
N VAL A 131 14.85 -1.66 -0.18
CA VAL A 131 13.67 -1.94 0.64
C VAL A 131 12.43 -1.94 -0.25
N ILE A 132 11.72 -3.07 -0.34
CA ILE A 132 10.42 -3.18 -1.05
C ILE A 132 9.26 -2.84 -0.13
N LYS A 133 9.31 -3.39 1.11
CA LYS A 133 8.30 -3.17 2.14
C LYS A 133 9.02 -2.80 3.43
N GLU A 134 8.53 -1.76 4.09
CA GLU A 134 9.06 -1.33 5.38
C GLU A 134 8.74 -2.34 6.49
N GLU A 135 9.43 -2.20 7.60
CA GLU A 135 9.19 -3.01 8.81
C GLU A 135 7.74 -2.89 9.23
N ARG A 136 7.15 -4.01 9.69
CA ARG A 136 5.76 -4.02 10.12
C ARG A 136 5.58 -4.89 11.36
N GLY A 137 5.10 -4.29 12.45
CA GLY A 137 4.91 -4.99 13.72
C GLY A 137 6.22 -5.65 14.15
N GLN A 138 6.24 -6.96 14.27
CA GLN A 138 7.45 -7.74 14.64
C GLN A 138 8.26 -8.23 13.42
N LYS A 139 7.80 -7.95 12.17
CA LYS A 139 8.48 -8.42 10.96
C LYS A 139 9.46 -7.37 10.45
N GLY A 140 10.68 -7.78 10.12
CA GLY A 140 11.68 -6.95 9.46
C GLY A 140 11.27 -6.55 8.04
N ALA A 141 11.97 -5.55 7.47
CA ALA A 141 11.72 -5.08 6.13
C ALA A 141 11.92 -6.18 5.08
N ALA A 142 11.10 -6.17 4.02
CA ALA A 142 11.34 -7.03 2.86
C ALA A 142 12.31 -6.34 1.90
N LEU A 143 13.37 -7.04 1.54
CA LEU A 143 14.49 -6.56 0.75
C LEU A 143 14.55 -7.26 -0.60
N THR A 144 15.20 -6.60 -1.56
CA THR A 144 15.61 -7.18 -2.85
C THR A 144 16.97 -6.66 -3.26
N THR A 145 17.71 -7.43 -4.04
CA THR A 145 18.93 -6.97 -4.70
C THR A 145 18.66 -6.39 -6.10
N PHE A 146 17.44 -6.58 -6.63
CA PHE A 146 17.02 -5.98 -7.89
C PHE A 146 16.66 -4.51 -7.68
N ILE A 147 17.59 -3.64 -8.05
CA ILE A 147 17.42 -2.19 -7.87
C ILE A 147 16.45 -1.63 -8.90
N SER A 148 15.54 -0.78 -8.45
CA SER A 148 14.59 -0.05 -9.29
C SER A 148 14.62 1.44 -8.96
N ILE A 149 14.95 2.27 -9.94
CA ILE A 149 15.02 3.73 -9.81
C ILE A 149 13.85 4.34 -10.56
N ALA A 150 12.95 4.98 -9.84
CA ALA A 150 11.75 5.56 -10.42
C ALA A 150 12.00 6.99 -10.89
N GLY A 151 11.94 7.19 -12.21
CA GLY A 151 11.77 8.49 -12.85
C GLY A 151 10.30 8.91 -12.90
N LYS A 152 10.00 9.98 -13.60
CA LYS A 152 8.63 10.46 -13.82
C LYS A 152 7.89 9.58 -14.84
N TYR A 153 8.50 9.32 -15.97
CA TYR A 153 7.92 8.59 -17.11
C TYR A 153 8.43 7.16 -17.21
N VAL A 154 9.59 6.88 -16.63
CA VAL A 154 10.25 5.58 -16.71
C VAL A 154 10.64 5.05 -15.32
N VAL A 155 10.86 3.74 -15.26
CA VAL A 155 11.55 3.09 -14.13
C VAL A 155 12.75 2.37 -14.72
N LEU A 156 13.93 2.73 -14.26
CA LEU A 156 15.18 2.07 -14.64
C LEU A 156 15.46 0.91 -13.68
N MET A 157 15.76 -0.23 -14.23
CA MET A 157 16.24 -1.43 -13.50
C MET A 157 17.66 -1.75 -13.96
N PRO A 158 18.68 -1.19 -13.31
CA PRO A 158 20.05 -1.20 -13.82
C PRO A 158 20.72 -2.57 -13.74
N ASN A 159 20.21 -3.46 -12.91
CA ASN A 159 20.79 -4.77 -12.64
C ASN A 159 19.79 -5.92 -12.81
N THR A 160 18.84 -5.78 -13.72
CA THR A 160 17.80 -6.79 -13.93
C THR A 160 17.93 -7.38 -15.33
N ALA A 161 18.11 -8.70 -15.43
CA ALA A 161 18.04 -9.45 -16.68
C ALA A 161 16.63 -9.48 -17.29
N LYS A 162 15.60 -9.11 -16.55
CA LYS A 162 14.23 -8.98 -17.04
C LYS A 162 14.17 -7.80 -17.99
N GLY A 163 14.00 -8.06 -19.29
CA GLY A 163 13.87 -7.02 -20.31
C GLY A 163 12.92 -5.89 -19.92
N GLY A 164 13.12 -4.73 -20.50
CA GLY A 164 12.23 -3.59 -20.33
C GLY A 164 10.83 -3.88 -20.85
N GLY A 165 9.87 -3.05 -20.49
CA GLY A 165 8.48 -3.26 -20.91
C GLY A 165 7.64 -2.01 -20.78
N ILE A 166 6.35 -2.18 -21.01
CA ILE A 166 5.34 -1.13 -20.91
C ILE A 166 4.46 -1.46 -19.70
N SER A 167 4.17 -0.45 -18.88
CA SER A 167 3.28 -0.61 -17.73
C SER A 167 1.99 -1.35 -18.11
N ARG A 168 1.61 -2.37 -17.33
CA ARG A 168 0.36 -3.13 -17.53
C ARG A 168 -0.90 -2.28 -17.41
N LYS A 169 -0.79 -1.07 -16.81
CA LYS A 169 -1.90 -0.12 -16.66
C LYS A 169 -2.17 0.72 -17.94
N ILE A 170 -1.34 0.61 -18.96
CA ILE A 170 -1.56 1.23 -20.28
C ILE A 170 -2.33 0.21 -21.13
N PHE A 171 -3.66 0.39 -21.23
CA PHE A 171 -4.53 -0.58 -21.89
C PHE A 171 -4.71 -0.31 -23.41
N HIS A 172 -4.54 0.94 -23.87
CA HIS A 172 -4.74 1.29 -25.25
C HIS A 172 -3.62 0.72 -26.14
N TYR A 173 -4.03 -0.06 -27.11
CA TYR A 173 -3.11 -0.73 -28.05
C TYR A 173 -2.24 0.27 -28.82
N GLU A 174 -2.83 1.35 -29.35
CA GLU A 174 -2.08 2.38 -30.08
C GLU A 174 -1.01 3.06 -29.23
N ASP A 175 -1.33 3.38 -27.97
CA ASP A 175 -0.35 3.95 -27.05
C ASP A 175 0.80 2.97 -26.78
N ARG A 176 0.48 1.67 -26.60
CA ARG A 176 1.49 0.63 -26.43
C ARG A 176 2.38 0.47 -27.65
N LYS A 177 1.80 0.50 -28.86
CA LYS A 177 2.54 0.42 -30.12
C LYS A 177 3.51 1.59 -30.27
N LYS A 178 3.04 2.83 -30.04
CA LYS A 178 3.89 4.04 -30.07
C LYS A 178 5.04 3.96 -29.07
N ILE A 179 4.76 3.55 -27.82
CA ILE A 179 5.79 3.42 -26.80
C ILE A 179 6.83 2.37 -27.20
N ARG A 180 6.41 1.25 -27.79
CA ARG A 180 7.33 0.20 -28.25
C ARG A 180 8.25 0.72 -29.35
N THR A 181 7.74 1.46 -30.33
CA THR A 181 8.55 2.11 -31.36
C THR A 181 9.60 3.04 -30.71
N ILE A 182 9.18 3.86 -29.74
CA ILE A 182 10.10 4.74 -29.01
C ILE A 182 11.18 3.95 -28.28
N LEU A 183 10.81 2.87 -27.57
CA LEU A 183 11.76 2.04 -26.83
C LEU A 183 12.79 1.34 -27.74
N ASN A 184 12.35 0.87 -28.92
CA ASN A 184 13.23 0.23 -29.89
C ASN A 184 14.22 1.21 -30.54
N GLU A 185 13.85 2.49 -30.62
CA GLU A 185 14.70 3.56 -31.14
C GLU A 185 15.64 4.20 -30.10
N MET A 186 15.48 3.81 -28.82
CA MET A 186 16.30 4.34 -27.72
C MET A 186 17.52 3.44 -27.50
N ASP A 187 18.66 4.06 -27.30
CA ASP A 187 19.89 3.35 -26.92
C ASP A 187 19.87 3.03 -25.42
N ILE A 188 19.35 1.85 -25.12
CA ILE A 188 19.26 1.32 -23.74
C ILE A 188 20.40 0.31 -23.58
N PRO A 189 21.29 0.47 -22.55
CA PRO A 189 22.33 -0.51 -22.30
C PRO A 189 21.77 -1.92 -22.13
N LYS A 190 22.41 -2.91 -22.79
CA LYS A 190 21.90 -4.30 -22.85
C LYS A 190 21.64 -4.95 -21.48
N ASN A 191 22.35 -4.51 -20.45
CA ASN A 191 22.26 -5.04 -19.09
C ASN A 191 21.19 -4.33 -18.23
N MET A 192 20.48 -3.35 -18.77
CA MET A 192 19.48 -2.57 -18.03
C MET A 192 18.07 -2.85 -18.55
N GLY A 193 17.13 -2.97 -17.61
CA GLY A 193 15.70 -3.02 -17.91
C GLY A 193 15.07 -1.62 -17.79
N LEU A 194 14.14 -1.30 -18.68
CA LEU A 194 13.39 -0.05 -18.65
C LEU A 194 11.89 -0.32 -18.72
N ILE A 195 11.12 0.23 -17.80
CA ILE A 195 9.65 0.14 -17.84
C ILE A 195 9.07 1.54 -18.02
N VAL A 196 8.26 1.75 -19.07
CA VAL A 196 7.53 3.01 -19.25
C VAL A 196 6.29 3.01 -18.35
N ARG A 197 6.17 4.06 -17.52
CA ARG A 197 5.04 4.28 -16.60
C ARG A 197 3.82 4.82 -17.34
N THR A 198 2.64 4.76 -16.70
CA THR A 198 1.40 5.34 -17.24
C THR A 198 1.52 6.84 -17.57
N ALA A 199 2.28 7.59 -16.77
CA ALA A 199 2.56 9.00 -17.03
C ALA A 199 3.35 9.26 -18.33
N GLY A 200 4.03 8.24 -18.87
CA GLY A 200 4.80 8.32 -20.12
C GLY A 200 4.00 7.93 -21.39
N SER A 201 2.72 7.51 -21.27
CA SER A 201 1.95 6.95 -22.41
C SER A 201 1.76 7.93 -23.56
N ARG A 202 1.68 9.23 -23.29
CA ARG A 202 1.46 10.29 -24.29
C ARG A 202 2.63 11.26 -24.40
N LYS A 203 3.84 10.80 -24.07
CA LYS A 203 5.03 11.63 -24.07
C LYS A 203 5.90 11.42 -25.30
N THR A 204 6.68 12.44 -25.64
CA THR A 204 7.60 12.40 -26.76
C THR A 204 8.84 11.56 -26.42
N LYS A 205 9.53 11.05 -27.46
CA LYS A 205 10.81 10.34 -27.32
C LYS A 205 11.83 11.15 -26.50
N ASN A 206 11.91 12.46 -26.76
CA ASN A 206 12.85 13.34 -26.07
C ASN A 206 12.55 13.47 -24.56
N GLU A 207 11.25 13.57 -24.18
CA GLU A 207 10.86 13.63 -22.76
C GLU A 207 11.20 12.33 -22.02
N ILE A 208 10.94 11.20 -22.66
CA ILE A 208 11.25 9.86 -22.11
C ILE A 208 12.76 9.66 -22.00
N ASN A 209 13.52 10.07 -23.03
CA ASN A 209 14.97 9.96 -23.01
C ASN A 209 15.62 10.85 -21.96
N ASN A 210 15.15 12.08 -21.76
CA ASN A 210 15.66 12.97 -20.73
C ASN A 210 15.43 12.41 -19.33
N ASP A 211 14.27 11.79 -19.09
CA ASP A 211 13.97 11.13 -17.82
C ASP A 211 14.85 9.89 -17.60
N LEU A 212 15.10 9.11 -18.67
CA LEU A 212 16.04 7.99 -18.64
C LEU A 212 17.46 8.43 -18.28
N GLN A 213 17.97 9.47 -18.93
CA GLN A 213 19.31 10.01 -18.64
C GLN A 213 19.42 10.52 -17.20
N GLY A 214 18.34 11.11 -16.66
CA GLY A 214 18.25 11.50 -15.26
C GLY A 214 18.36 10.30 -14.31
N THR A 215 17.67 9.20 -14.62
CA THR A 215 17.73 7.98 -13.79
C THR A 215 19.05 7.24 -13.89
N ILE A 216 19.72 7.27 -15.06
CA ILE A 216 21.08 6.73 -15.25
C ILE A 216 22.07 7.48 -14.37
N LYS A 217 22.03 8.82 -14.33
CA LYS A 217 22.91 9.62 -13.46
C LYS A 217 22.75 9.25 -11.98
N ILE A 218 21.50 9.07 -11.52
CA ILE A 218 21.23 8.62 -10.15
C ILE A 218 21.87 7.25 -9.90
N TRP A 219 21.79 6.34 -10.86
CA TRP A 219 22.43 5.03 -10.76
C TRP A 219 23.96 5.12 -10.66
N GLU A 220 24.57 5.98 -11.45
CA GLU A 220 26.02 6.22 -11.38
C GLU A 220 26.44 6.78 -10.03
N GLU A 221 25.67 7.72 -9.47
CA GLU A 221 25.91 8.24 -8.12
C GLU A 221 25.81 7.15 -7.05
N ILE A 222 24.78 6.27 -7.15
CA ILE A 222 24.61 5.13 -6.24
C ILE A 222 25.81 4.20 -6.34
N ARG A 223 26.23 3.84 -7.54
CA ARG A 223 27.38 2.96 -7.78
C ARG A 223 28.66 3.55 -7.20
N ASN A 224 28.93 4.81 -7.45
CA ASN A 224 30.14 5.48 -6.96
C ASN A 224 30.16 5.54 -5.42
N LYS A 225 29.02 5.88 -4.79
CA LYS A 225 28.91 5.87 -3.32
C LYS A 225 29.09 4.47 -2.75
N THR A 226 28.53 3.45 -3.39
CA THR A 226 28.64 2.06 -2.93
C THR A 226 30.07 1.58 -2.85
N VAL A 227 30.92 1.95 -3.82
CA VAL A 227 32.35 1.56 -3.85
C VAL A 227 33.15 2.20 -2.72
N ILE A 228 32.80 3.41 -2.30
CA ILE A 228 33.53 4.17 -1.28
C ILE A 228 33.04 3.88 0.14
N SER A 229 31.82 3.34 0.28
CA SER A 229 31.14 3.19 1.56
C SER A 229 31.41 1.86 2.24
N THR A 230 31.43 1.86 3.57
CA THR A 230 31.54 0.65 4.40
C THR A 230 30.16 0.24 4.92
N ALA A 231 29.79 -1.03 4.74
CA ALA A 231 28.51 -1.57 5.21
C ALA A 231 28.49 -1.74 6.76
N PRO A 232 27.32 -1.59 7.42
CA PRO A 232 26.02 -1.22 6.87
C PRO A 232 25.84 0.29 6.75
N VAL A 233 25.33 0.79 5.60
CA VAL A 233 25.11 2.23 5.37
C VAL A 233 23.99 2.50 4.37
N LEU A 234 23.28 3.64 4.55
CA LEU A 234 22.32 4.18 3.57
C LEU A 234 23.06 4.80 2.38
N ILE A 235 22.89 4.23 1.20
CA ILE A 235 23.52 4.72 -0.04
C ILE A 235 22.64 5.75 -0.73
N HIS A 236 21.35 5.46 -0.88
CA HIS A 236 20.40 6.34 -1.57
C HIS A 236 19.04 6.34 -0.88
N GLU A 237 18.55 7.54 -0.61
CA GLU A 237 17.19 7.76 -0.11
C GLU A 237 16.27 8.09 -1.28
N GLU A 238 15.17 7.32 -1.45
CA GLU A 238 14.18 7.56 -2.50
C GLU A 238 13.39 8.83 -2.21
N GLY A 239 14.07 9.92 -2.18
CA GLY A 239 13.48 11.25 -2.16
C GLY A 239 12.51 11.55 -1.04
N ASP A 240 12.67 12.72 -0.52
CA ASP A 240 11.75 13.48 0.29
C ASP A 240 10.31 13.47 -0.30
N ILE A 241 9.31 13.64 0.55
CA ILE A 241 7.89 13.72 0.17
C ILE A 241 7.65 14.76 -0.94
N ILE A 242 8.39 15.87 -0.91
CA ILE A 242 8.34 16.92 -1.94
C ILE A 242 8.74 16.38 -3.31
N LYS A 243 9.87 15.67 -3.39
CA LYS A 243 10.36 15.07 -4.64
C LYS A 243 9.37 14.04 -5.18
N ARG A 244 8.83 13.18 -4.30
CA ARG A 244 7.84 12.18 -4.68
C ARG A 244 6.54 12.82 -5.16
N ALA A 245 6.04 13.85 -4.49
CA ALA A 245 4.85 14.57 -4.91
C ALA A 245 5.03 15.23 -6.28
N LEU A 246 6.15 15.91 -6.51
CA LEU A 246 6.46 16.54 -7.79
C LEU A 246 6.63 15.51 -8.92
N ARG A 247 7.24 14.36 -8.64
CA ARG A 247 7.41 13.30 -9.62
C ARG A 247 6.09 12.63 -10.01
N ASP A 248 5.28 12.27 -9.01
CA ASP A 248 4.13 11.37 -9.20
C ASP A 248 2.78 12.08 -9.33
N MET A 249 2.62 13.29 -8.78
CA MET A 249 1.35 14.01 -8.73
C MET A 249 1.29 15.23 -9.66
N TYR A 250 2.45 15.83 -10.00
CA TYR A 250 2.45 16.99 -10.90
C TYR A 250 2.03 16.60 -12.31
N ASP A 251 1.05 17.30 -12.86
CA ASP A 251 0.58 17.18 -14.24
C ASP A 251 0.51 18.54 -14.94
N ASN A 252 0.09 18.55 -16.22
CA ASN A 252 0.00 19.78 -17.04
C ASN A 252 -1.15 20.69 -16.61
N ASP A 253 -2.13 20.18 -15.88
CA ASP A 253 -3.29 20.95 -15.40
C ASP A 253 -2.97 21.73 -14.13
N THR A 254 -1.82 21.42 -13.49
CA THR A 254 -1.35 22.10 -12.29
C THR A 254 -0.83 23.50 -12.62
N LYS A 255 -1.54 24.54 -12.17
CA LYS A 255 -1.18 25.94 -12.43
C LYS A 255 -0.02 26.41 -11.54
N TYR A 256 -0.09 26.12 -10.23
CA TYR A 256 0.91 26.56 -9.26
C TYR A 256 1.12 25.50 -8.18
N ILE A 257 2.33 25.47 -7.60
CA ILE A 257 2.70 24.65 -6.46
C ILE A 257 3.24 25.60 -5.39
N TYR A 258 2.46 25.79 -4.34
CA TYR A 258 2.86 26.61 -3.19
C TYR A 258 3.59 25.75 -2.17
N ILE A 259 4.73 26.24 -1.69
CA ILE A 259 5.55 25.55 -0.70
C ILE A 259 5.87 26.53 0.42
N GLU A 260 5.57 26.14 1.65
CA GLU A 260 5.93 26.85 2.86
C GLU A 260 7.36 26.47 3.29
N GLY A 261 8.07 27.44 3.87
CA GLY A 261 9.46 27.29 4.26
C GLY A 261 10.46 27.51 3.11
N ASN A 262 11.66 27.94 3.48
CA ASN A 262 12.69 28.27 2.50
C ASN A 262 13.37 27.01 1.95
N ASP A 263 13.71 26.06 2.84
CA ASP A 263 14.41 24.83 2.47
C ASP A 263 13.56 23.95 1.57
N GLY A 264 12.27 23.77 1.89
CA GLY A 264 11.32 23.04 1.06
C GLY A 264 11.18 23.66 -0.33
N TYR A 265 11.07 24.99 -0.41
CA TYR A 265 11.00 25.71 -1.68
C TYR A 265 12.25 25.52 -2.53
N GLN A 266 13.47 25.64 -1.93
CA GLN A 266 14.72 25.44 -2.65
C GLN A 266 14.88 24.01 -3.16
N LYS A 267 14.58 23.02 -2.30
CA LYS A 267 14.60 21.60 -2.70
C LYS A 267 13.66 21.31 -3.86
N ALA A 268 12.42 21.80 -3.78
CA ALA A 268 11.43 21.63 -4.84
C ALA A 268 11.85 22.29 -6.15
N LYS A 269 12.34 23.53 -6.07
CA LYS A 269 12.77 24.30 -7.25
C LYS A 269 13.96 23.66 -7.94
N ASN A 270 14.94 23.18 -7.18
CA ASN A 270 16.10 22.49 -7.72
C ASN A 270 15.72 21.17 -8.37
N PHE A 271 14.86 20.38 -7.71
CA PHE A 271 14.38 19.13 -8.27
C PHE A 271 13.54 19.33 -9.54
N MET A 272 12.65 20.33 -9.57
CA MET A 272 11.87 20.63 -10.76
C MET A 272 12.73 21.14 -11.91
N LYS A 273 13.80 21.90 -11.64
CA LYS A 273 14.77 22.31 -12.67
C LYS A 273 15.47 21.10 -13.30
N GLN A 274 15.76 20.06 -12.53
CA GLN A 274 16.37 18.83 -13.05
C GLN A 274 15.35 18.00 -13.85
N LEU A 275 14.11 17.87 -13.33
CA LEU A 275 13.07 17.04 -13.92
C LEU A 275 12.42 17.69 -15.14
N MET A 276 12.01 18.96 -15.01
CA MET A 276 11.30 19.76 -16.02
C MET A 276 11.66 21.24 -15.93
N PRO A 277 12.77 21.67 -16.55
CA PRO A 277 13.27 23.05 -16.43
C PRO A 277 12.24 24.14 -16.77
N ARG A 278 11.41 23.89 -17.79
CA ARG A 278 10.37 24.82 -18.24
C ARG A 278 9.27 25.06 -17.21
N ASN A 279 9.04 24.08 -16.32
CA ASN A 279 7.95 24.10 -15.34
C ASN A 279 8.40 24.58 -13.94
N ALA A 280 9.69 24.83 -13.73
CA ALA A 280 10.24 25.35 -12.48
C ALA A 280 9.64 26.71 -12.07
N LYS A 281 9.07 27.49 -13.02
CA LYS A 281 8.37 28.76 -12.79
C LYS A 281 7.05 28.60 -12.01
N PHE A 282 6.43 27.42 -12.06
CA PHE A 282 5.17 27.15 -11.37
C PHE A 282 5.33 26.88 -9.89
N ILE A 283 6.56 26.64 -9.41
CA ILE A 283 6.86 26.52 -7.98
C ILE A 283 6.97 27.91 -7.37
N LYS A 284 6.08 28.21 -6.41
CA LYS A 284 6.01 29.48 -5.71
C LYS A 284 6.24 29.30 -4.22
N LYS A 285 7.01 30.20 -3.62
CA LYS A 285 7.16 30.24 -2.17
C LYS A 285 5.91 30.88 -1.57
N TYR A 286 5.31 30.17 -0.60
CA TYR A 286 4.22 30.72 0.17
C TYR A 286 4.71 31.83 1.10
N ARG A 287 4.00 32.94 1.15
CA ARG A 287 4.36 34.14 1.93
C ARG A 287 3.22 34.63 2.84
N GLY A 288 2.17 33.83 3.00
CA GLY A 288 1.05 34.17 3.88
C GLY A 288 1.46 34.21 5.35
N LYS A 289 0.72 34.98 6.16
CA LYS A 289 0.89 35.02 7.62
C LYS A 289 0.29 33.79 8.31
N ILE A 290 -0.78 33.23 7.73
CA ILE A 290 -1.44 32.01 8.21
C ILE A 290 -0.74 30.81 7.62
N PRO A 291 -0.48 29.72 8.36
CA PRO A 291 0.12 28.49 7.82
C PRO A 291 -0.64 27.98 6.58
N LEU A 292 0.09 27.54 5.55
CA LEU A 292 -0.47 27.17 4.25
C LEU A 292 -1.59 26.13 4.37
N PHE A 293 -1.40 25.07 5.15
CA PHE A 293 -2.40 24.02 5.30
C PHE A 293 -3.64 24.48 6.02
N HIS A 294 -3.50 25.45 6.91
CA HIS A 294 -4.65 26.05 7.62
C HIS A 294 -5.44 26.97 6.67
N SER A 295 -4.75 27.84 5.88
CA SER A 295 -5.40 28.72 4.91
C SER A 295 -6.18 27.98 3.83
N GLU A 296 -5.68 26.79 3.43
CA GLU A 296 -6.32 25.94 2.43
C GLU A 296 -7.26 24.88 3.05
N GLN A 297 -7.57 24.98 4.35
CA GLN A 297 -8.45 24.05 5.08
C GLN A 297 -8.03 22.58 5.01
N ILE A 298 -6.74 22.29 4.72
CA ILE A 298 -6.23 20.94 4.58
C ILE A 298 -6.29 20.19 5.91
N GLU A 299 -5.96 20.85 7.03
CA GLU A 299 -6.00 20.26 8.37
C GLU A 299 -7.43 19.86 8.78
N GLN A 300 -8.42 20.73 8.48
CA GLN A 300 -9.84 20.41 8.73
C GLN A 300 -10.30 19.20 7.89
N ASN A 301 -9.88 19.16 6.62
CA ASN A 301 -10.20 18.03 5.74
C ASN A 301 -9.50 16.75 6.18
N LEU A 302 -8.29 16.83 6.74
CA LEU A 302 -7.57 15.70 7.31
C LEU A 302 -8.32 15.11 8.52
N ASN A 303 -8.84 15.96 9.41
CA ASN A 303 -9.64 15.51 10.55
C ASN A 303 -10.90 14.78 10.11
N LYS A 304 -11.57 15.23 9.04
CA LYS A 304 -12.74 14.55 8.46
C LYS A 304 -12.43 13.13 7.92
N ILE A 305 -11.17 12.82 7.61
CA ILE A 305 -10.77 11.48 7.19
C ILE A 305 -10.95 10.44 8.31
N TYR A 306 -10.88 10.89 9.58
CA TYR A 306 -11.04 9.99 10.72
C TYR A 306 -12.50 9.86 11.19
N GLU A 307 -13.41 10.70 10.69
CA GLU A 307 -14.84 10.62 11.01
C GLU A 307 -15.46 9.40 10.31
N PRO A 308 -16.25 8.56 11.00
CA PRO A 308 -16.89 7.40 10.38
C PRO A 308 -17.97 7.81 9.37
N VAL A 309 -18.63 8.96 9.58
CA VAL A 309 -19.73 9.44 8.74
C VAL A 309 -19.23 10.40 7.67
N VAL A 310 -19.58 10.13 6.41
CA VAL A 310 -19.26 10.98 5.26
C VAL A 310 -20.56 11.42 4.58
N LYS A 311 -20.81 12.72 4.56
CA LYS A 311 -21.99 13.31 3.92
C LYS A 311 -21.86 13.33 2.40
N LEU A 312 -22.94 12.98 1.70
CA LEU A 312 -23.10 13.11 0.27
C LEU A 312 -23.74 14.46 -0.09
N LYS A 313 -23.53 14.90 -1.32
CA LYS A 313 -24.07 16.20 -1.79
C LYS A 313 -25.60 16.21 -1.88
N SER A 314 -26.19 15.05 -2.18
CA SER A 314 -27.65 14.86 -2.25
C SER A 314 -28.34 14.92 -0.89
N GLY A 315 -27.60 14.88 0.22
CA GLY A 315 -28.13 14.82 1.59
C GLY A 315 -28.14 13.41 2.19
N GLY A 316 -27.72 12.39 1.42
CA GLY A 316 -27.39 11.07 1.94
C GLY A 316 -26.05 11.07 2.70
N TYR A 317 -25.66 9.92 3.23
CA TYR A 317 -24.37 9.77 3.92
C TYR A 317 -23.89 8.31 3.88
N LEU A 318 -22.57 8.16 3.99
CA LEU A 318 -21.89 6.89 4.15
C LEU A 318 -21.46 6.71 5.60
N VAL A 319 -21.51 5.49 6.10
CA VAL A 319 -20.90 5.10 7.38
C VAL A 319 -19.78 4.10 7.11
N ILE A 320 -18.54 4.46 7.44
CA ILE A 320 -17.35 3.66 7.17
C ILE A 320 -16.80 3.13 8.48
N ASN A 321 -16.94 1.84 8.70
CA ASN A 321 -16.52 1.16 9.92
C ASN A 321 -15.44 0.11 9.62
N PRO A 322 -14.17 0.38 9.92
CA PRO A 322 -13.15 -0.66 9.89
C PRO A 322 -13.35 -1.61 11.08
N THR A 323 -13.31 -2.91 10.81
CA THR A 323 -13.29 -3.97 11.83
C THR A 323 -11.94 -4.68 11.82
N GLU A 324 -11.76 -5.70 12.65
CA GLU A 324 -10.52 -6.50 12.66
C GLU A 324 -10.26 -7.18 11.31
N ALA A 325 -11.29 -7.75 10.69
CA ALA A 325 -11.18 -8.60 9.49
C ALA A 325 -11.48 -7.86 8.18
N LEU A 326 -12.39 -6.88 8.20
CA LEU A 326 -12.89 -6.22 7.00
C LEU A 326 -13.29 -4.76 7.28
N VAL A 327 -13.56 -4.02 6.23
CA VAL A 327 -14.16 -2.68 6.30
C VAL A 327 -15.59 -2.77 5.82
N ALA A 328 -16.55 -2.40 6.66
CA ALA A 328 -17.95 -2.28 6.30
C ALA A 328 -18.29 -0.84 5.91
N ILE A 329 -19.01 -0.66 4.82
CA ILE A 329 -19.49 0.64 4.34
C ILE A 329 -20.98 0.55 4.13
N ASP A 330 -21.76 1.31 4.91
CA ASP A 330 -23.20 1.40 4.82
C ASP A 330 -23.60 2.71 4.12
N ILE A 331 -24.66 2.68 3.29
CA ILE A 331 -25.14 3.80 2.50
C ILE A 331 -26.56 4.14 2.93
N ASN A 332 -26.72 5.38 3.39
CA ASN A 332 -28.00 5.91 3.83
C ASN A 332 -28.48 7.03 2.91
N SER A 333 -29.76 6.97 2.49
CA SER A 333 -30.38 7.99 1.63
C SER A 333 -30.59 9.32 2.36
N GLY A 334 -30.71 9.32 3.70
CA GLY A 334 -30.86 10.54 4.51
C GLY A 334 -32.02 11.42 4.02
N GLN A 335 -31.73 12.68 3.78
CA GLN A 335 -32.70 13.68 3.31
C GLN A 335 -32.88 13.72 1.78
N SER A 336 -32.26 12.79 1.02
CA SER A 336 -32.34 12.79 -0.45
C SER A 336 -33.70 12.31 -0.99
N THR A 337 -34.69 12.12 -0.13
CA THR A 337 -36.03 11.59 -0.41
C THR A 337 -36.97 12.51 -1.21
N LYS A 338 -36.45 13.58 -1.83
CA LYS A 338 -37.25 14.57 -2.58
C LYS A 338 -37.79 14.09 -3.93
N GLN A 339 -37.45 12.87 -4.37
CA GLN A 339 -37.92 12.34 -5.65
C GLN A 339 -39.14 11.47 -5.46
N LEU A 340 -40.09 11.57 -6.40
CA LEU A 340 -41.36 10.81 -6.41
C LEU A 340 -41.20 9.30 -6.63
N ASN A 341 -39.99 8.84 -7.00
CA ASN A 341 -39.71 7.42 -7.30
C ASN A 341 -38.59 6.90 -6.42
N ILE A 342 -38.87 5.93 -5.56
CA ILE A 342 -37.95 5.30 -4.61
C ILE A 342 -36.76 4.66 -5.35
N GLU A 343 -37.01 3.92 -6.42
CA GLU A 343 -35.96 3.26 -7.23
C GLU A 343 -34.98 4.26 -7.84
N LYS A 344 -35.48 5.40 -8.33
CA LYS A 344 -34.65 6.46 -8.91
C LYS A 344 -33.83 7.18 -7.85
N THR A 345 -34.41 7.36 -6.66
CA THR A 345 -33.67 7.91 -5.50
C THR A 345 -32.54 6.98 -5.10
N ALA A 346 -32.83 5.68 -4.96
CA ALA A 346 -31.84 4.66 -4.65
C ALA A 346 -30.69 4.64 -5.67
N LEU A 347 -31.03 4.64 -6.97
CA LEU A 347 -30.01 4.66 -8.04
C LEU A 347 -29.12 5.90 -7.96
N ASN A 348 -29.70 7.10 -7.82
CA ASN A 348 -28.94 8.34 -7.78
C ASN A 348 -28.03 8.40 -6.54
N THR A 349 -28.56 8.02 -5.37
CA THR A 349 -27.76 7.97 -4.12
C THR A 349 -26.64 6.94 -4.24
N ASN A 350 -26.92 5.76 -4.79
CA ASN A 350 -25.90 4.73 -4.97
C ASN A 350 -24.81 5.12 -5.99
N ILE A 351 -25.14 5.86 -7.04
CA ILE A 351 -24.15 6.38 -8.00
C ILE A 351 -23.24 7.41 -7.32
N GLU A 352 -23.82 8.35 -6.56
CA GLU A 352 -23.05 9.34 -5.80
C GLU A 352 -22.20 8.66 -4.72
N ALA A 353 -22.78 7.71 -4.00
CA ALA A 353 -22.07 6.90 -3.01
C ALA A 353 -20.87 6.15 -3.64
N ALA A 354 -21.05 5.53 -4.81
CA ALA A 354 -19.97 4.84 -5.51
C ALA A 354 -18.78 5.76 -5.86
N GLU A 355 -19.05 7.01 -6.25
CA GLU A 355 -17.99 8.00 -6.49
C GLU A 355 -17.26 8.38 -5.19
N GLU A 356 -18.03 8.65 -4.14
CA GLU A 356 -17.47 9.05 -2.85
C GLU A 356 -16.74 7.90 -2.17
N ILE A 357 -17.25 6.66 -2.23
CA ILE A 357 -16.56 5.46 -1.73
C ILE A 357 -15.21 5.30 -2.41
N ALA A 358 -15.14 5.41 -3.73
CA ALA A 358 -13.87 5.33 -4.45
C ALA A 358 -12.87 6.40 -3.98
N ARG A 359 -13.34 7.61 -3.66
CA ARG A 359 -12.52 8.69 -3.10
C ARG A 359 -12.06 8.37 -1.68
N GLN A 360 -12.98 7.92 -0.81
CA GLN A 360 -12.69 7.62 0.60
C GLN A 360 -11.75 6.42 0.76
N VAL A 361 -11.94 5.36 -0.01
CA VAL A 361 -11.06 4.19 -0.03
C VAL A 361 -9.61 4.59 -0.32
N LYS A 362 -9.41 5.53 -1.26
CA LYS A 362 -8.09 6.06 -1.62
C LYS A 362 -7.54 7.00 -0.55
N LEU A 363 -8.35 7.92 -0.02
CA LEU A 363 -7.92 8.91 0.98
C LEU A 363 -7.54 8.27 2.31
N ARG A 364 -8.36 7.34 2.80
CA ARG A 364 -8.16 6.63 4.07
C ARG A 364 -7.22 5.44 3.96
N ASP A 365 -6.75 5.12 2.74
CA ASP A 365 -5.98 3.91 2.42
C ASP A 365 -6.61 2.63 2.96
N LEU A 366 -7.95 2.54 2.85
CA LEU A 366 -8.68 1.35 3.27
C LEU A 366 -8.19 0.14 2.48
N SER A 367 -7.99 -0.99 3.14
CA SER A 367 -7.33 -2.14 2.55
C SER A 367 -7.84 -3.47 3.14
N GLY A 368 -7.58 -4.54 2.43
CA GLY A 368 -8.14 -5.86 2.75
C GLY A 368 -9.50 -6.05 2.10
N LEU A 369 -10.36 -6.81 2.74
CA LEU A 369 -11.74 -7.02 2.31
C LEU A 369 -12.59 -5.80 2.69
N ILE A 370 -13.33 -5.26 1.73
CA ILE A 370 -14.26 -4.13 1.90
C ILE A 370 -15.62 -4.60 1.43
N VAL A 371 -16.61 -4.49 2.28
CA VAL A 371 -18.02 -4.84 1.99
C VAL A 371 -18.82 -3.55 1.97
N ILE A 372 -19.56 -3.32 0.89
CA ILE A 372 -20.39 -2.15 0.68
C ILE A 372 -21.83 -2.59 0.64
N ASP A 373 -22.66 -1.99 1.49
CA ASP A 373 -24.11 -2.20 1.53
C ASP A 373 -24.79 -1.09 0.73
N PHE A 374 -25.22 -1.43 -0.49
CA PHE A 374 -25.92 -0.49 -1.37
C PHE A 374 -27.42 -0.49 -1.07
N ILE A 375 -28.03 0.70 -1.15
CA ILE A 375 -29.48 0.82 -1.05
C ILE A 375 -30.13 -0.11 -2.08
N ASP A 376 -31.12 -0.89 -1.64
CA ASP A 376 -31.79 -1.89 -2.47
C ASP A 376 -32.30 -1.33 -3.78
N MET A 377 -31.99 -2.04 -4.85
CA MET A 377 -32.45 -1.77 -6.22
C MET A 377 -33.04 -3.05 -6.81
N MET A 378 -34.30 -2.98 -7.25
CA MET A 378 -34.96 -4.12 -7.88
C MET A 378 -34.45 -4.36 -9.32
N ASN A 379 -34.15 -3.29 -10.04
CA ASN A 379 -33.73 -3.38 -11.42
C ASN A 379 -32.26 -3.79 -11.56
N PHE A 380 -32.01 -4.93 -12.18
CA PHE A 380 -30.66 -5.44 -12.44
C PHE A 380 -29.80 -4.49 -13.30
N HIS A 381 -30.43 -3.74 -14.22
CA HIS A 381 -29.72 -2.73 -14.99
C HIS A 381 -29.15 -1.62 -14.10
N ASN A 382 -29.91 -1.17 -13.10
CA ASN A 382 -29.48 -0.16 -12.14
C ASN A 382 -28.27 -0.65 -11.32
N LYS A 383 -28.29 -1.91 -10.87
CA LYS A 383 -27.13 -2.53 -10.19
C LYS A 383 -25.87 -2.48 -11.07
N LYS A 384 -25.97 -2.83 -12.36
CA LYS A 384 -24.85 -2.77 -13.31
C LYS A 384 -24.33 -1.34 -13.53
N VAL A 385 -25.20 -0.34 -13.53
CA VAL A 385 -24.81 1.09 -13.69
C VAL A 385 -23.96 1.50 -12.50
N VAL A 386 -24.37 1.18 -11.26
CA VAL A 386 -23.62 1.50 -10.03
C VAL A 386 -22.27 0.77 -10.02
N GLU A 387 -22.24 -0.53 -10.32
CA GLU A 387 -20.99 -1.31 -10.44
C GLU A 387 -20.01 -0.69 -11.45
N ARG A 388 -20.50 -0.31 -12.63
CA ARG A 388 -19.70 0.33 -13.68
C ARG A 388 -19.11 1.65 -13.19
N LYS A 389 -19.93 2.46 -12.49
CA LYS A 389 -19.49 3.74 -11.94
C LYS A 389 -18.39 3.58 -10.90
N LEU A 390 -18.57 2.65 -9.96
CA LEU A 390 -17.55 2.33 -8.94
C LEU A 390 -16.25 1.86 -9.60
N ARG A 391 -16.32 0.93 -10.56
CA ARG A 391 -15.16 0.44 -11.31
C ARG A 391 -14.42 1.56 -12.05
N GLU A 392 -15.16 2.46 -12.68
CA GLU A 392 -14.61 3.62 -13.39
C GLU A 392 -13.81 4.53 -12.45
N LYS A 393 -14.40 4.89 -11.31
CA LYS A 393 -13.74 5.79 -10.35
C LYS A 393 -12.54 5.16 -9.66
N LEU A 394 -12.58 3.86 -9.38
CA LEU A 394 -11.46 3.11 -8.80
C LEU A 394 -10.30 2.88 -9.77
N LYS A 395 -10.47 3.04 -11.09
CA LYS A 395 -9.36 2.94 -12.07
C LYS A 395 -8.22 3.92 -11.80
N SER A 396 -8.51 5.05 -11.16
CA SER A 396 -7.50 6.06 -10.81
C SER A 396 -6.65 5.65 -9.61
N ASP A 397 -7.01 4.60 -8.86
CA ASP A 397 -6.22 4.11 -7.74
C ASP A 397 -5.03 3.29 -8.25
N ARG A 398 -3.88 3.51 -7.62
CA ARG A 398 -2.66 2.74 -7.92
C ARG A 398 -2.61 1.37 -7.24
N ALA A 399 -3.44 1.14 -6.22
CA ALA A 399 -3.54 -0.15 -5.55
C ALA A 399 -4.14 -1.21 -6.48
N ARG A 400 -3.82 -2.48 -6.25
CA ARG A 400 -4.51 -3.59 -6.90
C ARG A 400 -5.87 -3.76 -6.25
N ILE A 401 -6.94 -3.70 -7.06
CA ILE A 401 -8.32 -3.79 -6.59
C ILE A 401 -9.02 -4.87 -7.41
N GLN A 402 -9.74 -5.76 -6.71
CA GLN A 402 -10.68 -6.71 -7.29
C GLN A 402 -12.08 -6.33 -6.81
N ILE A 403 -13.06 -6.32 -7.72
CA ILE A 403 -14.43 -5.86 -7.43
C ILE A 403 -15.40 -6.94 -7.88
N GLY A 404 -16.22 -7.41 -6.97
CA GLY A 404 -17.30 -8.33 -7.22
C GLY A 404 -18.50 -7.70 -7.95
N ARG A 405 -19.63 -8.35 -7.88
CA ARG A 405 -20.94 -7.85 -8.33
C ARG A 405 -21.80 -7.55 -7.11
N ILE A 406 -22.82 -6.71 -7.29
CA ILE A 406 -23.84 -6.50 -6.25
C ILE A 406 -24.66 -7.80 -6.13
N SER A 407 -24.65 -8.39 -4.95
CA SER A 407 -25.38 -9.61 -4.63
C SER A 407 -26.89 -9.38 -4.60
N ASN A 408 -27.64 -10.46 -4.42
CA ASN A 408 -29.12 -10.36 -4.22
C ASN A 408 -29.48 -9.65 -2.91
N PHE A 409 -28.55 -9.60 -1.97
CA PHE A 409 -28.71 -8.93 -0.67
C PHE A 409 -28.26 -7.47 -0.68
N GLY A 410 -27.99 -6.84 -1.84
CA GLY A 410 -27.51 -5.47 -1.93
C GLY A 410 -26.00 -5.29 -1.70
N LEU A 411 -25.30 -6.34 -1.25
CA LEU A 411 -23.90 -6.26 -0.86
C LEU A 411 -22.95 -6.35 -2.07
N LEU A 412 -21.94 -5.49 -2.09
CA LEU A 412 -20.81 -5.59 -3.02
C LEU A 412 -19.53 -5.83 -2.24
N GLU A 413 -18.84 -6.90 -2.60
CA GLU A 413 -17.55 -7.26 -2.04
C GLU A 413 -16.42 -6.78 -2.93
N MET A 414 -15.39 -6.21 -2.34
CA MET A 414 -14.18 -5.84 -3.04
C MET A 414 -12.95 -6.06 -2.18
N THR A 415 -11.80 -6.28 -2.81
CA THR A 415 -10.52 -6.33 -2.12
C THR A 415 -9.60 -5.25 -2.63
N ARG A 416 -8.83 -4.65 -1.73
CA ARG A 416 -7.83 -3.65 -2.07
C ARG A 416 -6.50 -3.95 -1.39
N GLN A 417 -5.43 -3.95 -2.18
CA GLN A 417 -4.08 -4.12 -1.68
C GLN A 417 -3.69 -2.97 -0.76
N ARG A 418 -3.15 -3.28 0.42
CA ARG A 418 -2.61 -2.30 1.36
C ARG A 418 -1.35 -1.65 0.77
N LEU A 419 -1.32 -0.32 0.76
CA LEU A 419 -0.17 0.45 0.27
C LEU A 419 0.72 0.93 1.42
N ARG A 420 0.13 1.23 2.59
CA ARG A 420 0.81 1.72 3.79
C ARG A 420 0.33 0.99 5.03
N GLU A 421 1.02 1.17 6.15
CA GLU A 421 0.51 0.75 7.45
C GLU A 421 -0.73 1.57 7.80
N SER A 422 -1.73 0.92 8.40
CA SER A 422 -2.97 1.62 8.79
C SER A 422 -2.67 2.61 9.90
N SER A 423 -3.09 3.86 9.72
CA SER A 423 -3.07 4.87 10.79
C SER A 423 -4.21 4.68 11.80
N ILE A 424 -5.22 3.85 11.47
CA ILE A 424 -6.35 3.53 12.33
C ILE A 424 -6.17 2.11 12.85
N LYS A 425 -6.11 1.96 14.17
CA LYS A 425 -6.17 0.67 14.86
C LYS A 425 -7.59 0.47 15.36
N TRP A 426 -8.10 -0.74 15.17
CA TRP A 426 -9.37 -1.14 15.74
C TRP A 426 -9.10 -1.85 17.07
N GLU A 427 -9.77 -1.39 18.14
CA GLU A 427 -9.65 -1.96 19.47
C GLU A 427 -11.05 -2.26 20.01
N VAL A 428 -11.22 -3.44 20.58
CA VAL A 428 -12.45 -3.82 21.29
C VAL A 428 -12.27 -3.47 22.74
N ASN A 429 -13.01 -2.48 23.20
CA ASN A 429 -13.07 -2.12 24.59
C ASN A 429 -14.45 -2.54 25.18
N LEU A 430 -14.42 -3.04 26.40
CA LEU A 430 -15.67 -3.26 27.13
C LEU A 430 -16.39 -1.94 27.38
N SER A 431 -17.74 -1.92 27.31
CA SER A 431 -18.50 -0.77 27.76
C SER A 431 -18.14 -0.44 29.22
N LEU A 432 -18.32 0.82 29.61
CA LEU A 432 -18.06 1.28 30.96
C LEU A 432 -18.74 0.42 32.03
N GLU A 433 -20.01 0.07 31.78
CA GLU A 433 -20.82 -0.80 32.62
C GLU A 433 -20.23 -2.21 32.74
N SER A 434 -19.94 -2.83 31.60
CA SER A 434 -19.39 -4.20 31.57
C SER A 434 -18.01 -4.26 32.21
N PHE A 435 -17.22 -3.20 32.06
CA PHE A 435 -15.90 -3.13 32.69
C PHE A 435 -16.03 -2.94 34.21
N ALA A 436 -16.92 -2.08 34.68
CA ALA A 436 -17.21 -1.88 36.10
C ALA A 436 -17.71 -3.19 36.75
N GLN A 437 -18.63 -3.91 36.12
CA GLN A 437 -19.07 -5.22 36.59
C GLN A 437 -17.94 -6.26 36.67
N LYS A 438 -17.06 -6.27 35.67
CA LYS A 438 -15.86 -7.12 35.67
C LYS A 438 -14.94 -6.79 36.84
N MET A 439 -14.76 -5.50 37.13
CA MET A 439 -13.93 -5.05 38.25
C MET A 439 -14.51 -5.49 39.60
N ILE A 440 -15.81 -5.31 39.84
CA ILE A 440 -16.49 -5.76 41.06
C ILE A 440 -16.32 -7.27 41.27
N LYS A 441 -16.58 -8.08 40.24
CA LYS A 441 -16.39 -9.54 40.32
C LYS A 441 -14.93 -9.92 40.56
N LYS A 442 -13.97 -9.19 40.00
CA LYS A 442 -12.56 -9.42 40.22
C LYS A 442 -12.16 -9.13 41.66
N ILE A 443 -12.66 -8.03 42.23
CA ILE A 443 -12.45 -7.66 43.64
C ILE A 443 -13.08 -8.69 44.55
N GLU A 444 -14.32 -9.13 44.28
CA GLU A 444 -14.98 -10.20 45.06
C GLU A 444 -14.15 -11.49 45.05
N MET A 445 -13.69 -11.94 43.90
CA MET A 445 -12.87 -13.14 43.74
C MET A 445 -11.56 -13.04 44.53
N LEU A 446 -10.89 -11.89 44.48
CA LEU A 446 -9.65 -11.65 45.21
C LEU A 446 -9.88 -11.58 46.72
N ALA A 447 -11.00 -11.01 47.19
CA ALA A 447 -11.39 -10.98 48.56
C ALA A 447 -11.68 -12.40 49.11
N PHE A 448 -12.27 -13.27 48.32
CA PHE A 448 -12.52 -14.65 48.65
C PHE A 448 -11.24 -15.49 48.69
N SER A 449 -10.33 -15.27 47.72
CA SER A 449 -9.13 -16.11 47.56
C SER A 449 -8.00 -15.74 48.53
N ASN A 450 -7.94 -14.49 48.98
CA ASN A 450 -6.86 -13.97 49.82
C ASN A 450 -7.40 -13.43 51.15
N LYS A 451 -6.78 -13.79 52.26
CA LYS A 451 -7.11 -13.26 53.59
C LYS A 451 -6.50 -11.86 53.84
N THR A 452 -6.54 -10.99 52.83
CA THR A 452 -6.01 -9.63 52.88
C THR A 452 -7.00 -8.69 53.55
N LYS A 453 -6.47 -7.70 54.28
CA LYS A 453 -7.31 -6.72 55.01
C LYS A 453 -7.73 -5.53 54.14
N ILE A 454 -6.94 -5.18 53.13
CA ILE A 454 -7.18 -4.02 52.24
C ILE A 454 -6.93 -4.43 50.81
N ILE A 455 -7.86 -4.04 49.94
CA ILE A 455 -7.73 -4.17 48.46
C ILE A 455 -7.76 -2.76 47.88
N GLU A 456 -6.68 -2.36 47.22
CA GLU A 456 -6.57 -1.10 46.53
C GLU A 456 -6.72 -1.34 45.02
N ALA A 457 -7.70 -0.68 44.42
CA ALA A 457 -7.95 -0.76 42.99
C ALA A 457 -7.76 0.62 42.33
N SER A 458 -6.78 0.72 41.44
CA SER A 458 -6.58 1.94 40.62
C SER A 458 -7.25 1.74 39.26
N VAL A 459 -8.12 2.67 38.88
CA VAL A 459 -8.90 2.63 37.63
C VAL A 459 -9.03 4.03 37.04
N HIS A 460 -9.46 4.12 35.78
CA HIS A 460 -9.78 5.42 35.15
C HIS A 460 -10.90 6.15 35.90
N GLU A 461 -10.86 7.48 35.97
CA GLU A 461 -11.79 8.33 36.73
C GLU A 461 -13.27 8.03 36.42
N LYS A 462 -13.62 7.84 35.15
CA LYS A 462 -15.01 7.48 34.73
C LYS A 462 -15.48 6.16 35.33
N VAL A 463 -14.59 5.18 35.44
CA VAL A 463 -14.90 3.87 36.03
C VAL A 463 -15.08 4.00 37.54
N LYS A 464 -14.23 4.77 38.22
CA LYS A 464 -14.37 5.05 39.65
C LYS A 464 -15.73 5.69 39.94
N ASN A 465 -16.07 6.77 39.24
CA ASN A 465 -17.35 7.47 39.42
C ASN A 465 -18.54 6.52 39.16
N TYR A 466 -18.43 5.64 38.16
CA TYR A 466 -19.49 4.67 37.87
C TYR A 466 -19.62 3.62 38.97
N LEU A 467 -18.49 3.11 39.51
CA LEU A 467 -18.49 2.16 40.64
C LEU A 467 -19.07 2.78 41.90
N GLU A 468 -18.73 4.01 42.22
CA GLU A 468 -19.23 4.72 43.40
C GLU A 468 -20.73 5.04 43.28
N ASN A 469 -21.23 5.40 42.08
CA ASN A 469 -22.64 5.77 41.91
C ASN A 469 -23.59 4.57 41.79
N TYR A 470 -23.17 3.46 41.22
CA TYR A 470 -24.03 2.33 40.89
C TYR A 470 -23.74 1.04 41.63
N PHE A 471 -22.56 0.90 42.25
CA PHE A 471 -22.12 -0.32 42.94
C PHE A 471 -21.72 -0.10 44.41
N GLU A 472 -22.12 1.01 44.99
CA GLU A 472 -21.79 1.33 46.39
C GLU A 472 -22.34 0.28 47.33
N ASN A 473 -23.59 -0.14 47.15
CA ASN A 473 -24.26 -1.16 47.96
C ASN A 473 -23.55 -2.52 47.90
N GLU A 474 -23.12 -2.95 46.70
CA GLU A 474 -22.40 -4.18 46.48
C GLU A 474 -21.02 -4.15 47.15
N ILE A 475 -20.32 -3.02 47.01
CA ILE A 475 -19.01 -2.79 47.64
C ILE A 475 -19.13 -2.88 49.15
N GLU A 476 -20.11 -2.21 49.74
CA GLU A 476 -20.35 -2.28 51.17
C GLU A 476 -20.71 -3.70 51.62
N PHE A 477 -21.57 -4.40 50.87
CA PHE A 477 -21.92 -5.79 51.16
C PHE A 477 -20.69 -6.69 51.18
N PHE A 478 -19.79 -6.58 50.19
CA PHE A 478 -18.57 -7.37 50.12
C PHE A 478 -17.63 -7.04 51.27
N GLN A 479 -17.47 -5.76 51.63
CA GLN A 479 -16.63 -5.34 52.77
C GLN A 479 -17.15 -5.96 54.08
N LYS A 480 -18.47 -5.97 54.30
CA LYS A 480 -19.09 -6.56 55.50
C LYS A 480 -18.97 -8.08 55.49
N LYS A 481 -19.22 -8.73 54.37
CA LYS A 481 -19.23 -10.18 54.21
C LYS A 481 -17.85 -10.84 54.41
N TYR A 482 -16.85 -10.25 53.75
CA TYR A 482 -15.48 -10.79 53.71
C TYR A 482 -14.51 -10.10 54.68
N LYS A 483 -14.95 -9.11 55.45
CA LYS A 483 -14.18 -8.39 56.49
C LYS A 483 -12.90 -7.74 55.98
N PHE A 484 -12.94 -7.09 54.78
CA PHE A 484 -11.83 -6.35 54.23
C PHE A 484 -12.30 -4.93 53.83
N LYS A 485 -11.33 -4.03 53.53
CA LYS A 485 -11.60 -2.67 53.09
C LYS A 485 -11.22 -2.53 51.60
N ILE A 486 -12.12 -1.96 50.81
CA ILE A 486 -11.86 -1.58 49.39
C ILE A 486 -11.55 -0.11 49.35
N VAL A 487 -10.47 0.26 48.63
CA VAL A 487 -10.12 1.63 48.34
C VAL A 487 -9.96 1.76 46.81
N ILE A 488 -10.73 2.62 46.18
CA ILE A 488 -10.70 2.83 44.74
C ILE A 488 -10.03 4.16 44.45
N TYR A 489 -8.90 4.11 43.76
CA TYR A 489 -8.14 5.30 43.31
C TYR A 489 -8.43 5.63 41.85
N SER A 490 -8.46 6.91 41.52
CA SER A 490 -8.52 7.36 40.13
C SER A 490 -7.12 7.64 39.61
N GLU A 491 -6.76 7.04 38.48
CA GLU A 491 -5.53 7.31 37.75
C GLU A 491 -5.85 7.96 36.42
N LYS A 492 -5.40 9.22 36.22
CA LYS A 492 -5.68 9.98 34.99
C LYS A 492 -4.99 9.42 33.75
N ASN A 493 -3.91 8.68 33.94
CA ASN A 493 -3.10 8.11 32.86
C ASN A 493 -3.63 6.75 32.37
N PHE A 494 -4.57 6.13 33.07
CA PHE A 494 -5.15 4.86 32.65
C PHE A 494 -6.17 5.08 31.52
N MET A 495 -6.12 4.18 30.54
CA MET A 495 -7.17 4.04 29.55
C MET A 495 -8.12 2.91 29.93
N ILE A 496 -9.38 3.01 29.60
CA ILE A 496 -10.30 1.88 29.74
C ILE A 496 -9.91 0.85 28.64
N PRO A 497 -9.58 -0.43 29.00
CA PRO A 497 -9.84 -1.18 30.22
C PRO A 497 -8.64 -1.39 31.19
N GLU A 498 -7.73 -0.44 31.32
CA GLU A 498 -6.58 -0.59 32.20
C GLU A 498 -7.00 -0.48 33.68
N TYR A 499 -6.40 -1.32 34.52
CA TYR A 499 -6.56 -1.31 35.98
C TYR A 499 -5.36 -1.92 36.67
N LYS A 500 -5.16 -1.53 37.91
CA LYS A 500 -4.17 -2.12 38.81
C LYS A 500 -4.83 -2.47 40.13
N ILE A 501 -4.63 -3.67 40.66
CA ILE A 501 -5.11 -4.08 41.98
C ILE A 501 -3.93 -4.48 42.81
N VAL A 502 -3.86 -3.93 44.04
CA VAL A 502 -2.83 -4.22 45.05
C VAL A 502 -3.54 -4.78 46.26
N LEU A 503 -3.00 -5.86 46.81
CA LEU A 503 -3.47 -6.54 48.02
C LEU A 503 -2.54 -6.17 49.15
N LEU A 504 -3.07 -5.58 50.24
CA LEU A 504 -2.33 -5.14 51.43
C LEU A 504 -2.79 -5.84 52.69
#